data_163084d20ca6b90ff4306aac900e5029
#
_entry.id   163084d20ca6b90ff4306aac900e5029
#
_cell.length_a   1.000
_cell.length_b   1.000
_cell.length_c   1.000
_cell.angle_alpha   90.00
_cell.angle_beta   90.00
_cell.angle_gamma   90.00
#
_symmetry.space_group_name_H-M   'P 1'
#
loop_
_entity.id
_entity.type
_entity.pdbx_description
1 polymer ?
#
loop_
_entity_poly.entity_id
_entity_poly.type
_entity_poly.pdbx_seq_one_letter_code
_entity_poly.pdbx_strand_id
1 'polypeptide(L)'
;ELYQHAQGAEDWFNYKAKEVMGDKKYQQEFECDWIANIEGAVYSDVLTKMEDQKQLTRVPYDPSLPVSTAWDLGVSDHSAIIFYQQLGRSVNIIDYHEERGQGLPYYVQVIKDKDYVYKDHFAPHDIEVTDFGNGKTRREVAYQLGIRFKVVPKIPLEDGIHATTMTLPRCWIDTDHCKKLIDALRHYHRKYIDKNRMFRS
;
A
#
# COMPACT_ATOMS: atom_id res chain seq x y z
N GLU A 1 -34.76 -29.13 -21.43
CA GLU A 1 -35.65 -28.67 -20.33
C GLU A 1 -34.88 -28.54 -19.00
N LEU A 2 -34.04 -29.52 -18.60
CA LEU A 2 -33.23 -29.42 -17.35
C LEU A 2 -32.21 -28.28 -17.36
N TYR A 3 -31.66 -27.90 -18.51
CA TYR A 3 -30.69 -26.81 -18.65
C TYR A 3 -31.33 -25.42 -18.46
N GLN A 4 -32.54 -25.23 -18.90
CA GLN A 4 -33.28 -23.97 -18.71
C GLN A 4 -33.74 -23.78 -17.27
N HIS A 5 -34.03 -24.87 -16.52
CA HIS A 5 -34.35 -24.80 -15.09
C HIS A 5 -33.14 -24.51 -14.23
N ALA A 6 -31.96 -25.03 -14.59
CA ALA A 6 -30.71 -24.75 -13.90
C ALA A 6 -30.30 -23.28 -14.04
N GLN A 7 -30.43 -22.71 -15.23
CA GLN A 7 -30.07 -21.31 -15.53
C GLN A 7 -30.99 -20.32 -14.76
N GLY A 8 -32.31 -20.61 -14.73
CA GLY A 8 -33.26 -19.79 -13.98
C GLY A 8 -33.04 -19.84 -12.45
N ALA A 9 -32.57 -20.97 -11.91
CA ALA A 9 -32.22 -21.09 -10.48
C ALA A 9 -30.92 -20.31 -10.14
N GLU A 10 -29.94 -20.34 -11.04
CA GLU A 10 -28.67 -19.59 -10.89
C GLU A 10 -28.91 -18.09 -10.98
N ASP A 11 -29.72 -17.63 -11.93
CA ASP A 11 -30.10 -16.23 -12.08
C ASP A 11 -30.89 -15.71 -10.85
N TRP A 12 -31.79 -16.53 -10.31
CA TRP A 12 -32.53 -16.19 -9.09
C TRP A 12 -31.62 -16.12 -7.86
N PHE A 13 -30.68 -17.07 -7.73
CA PHE A 13 -29.69 -17.09 -6.63
C PHE A 13 -28.80 -15.85 -6.69
N ASN A 14 -28.29 -15.53 -7.88
CA ASN A 14 -27.47 -14.36 -8.11
C ASN A 14 -28.21 -13.05 -7.80
N TYR A 15 -29.47 -12.95 -8.22
CA TYR A 15 -30.35 -11.82 -7.88
C TYR A 15 -30.54 -11.67 -6.36
N LYS A 16 -30.85 -12.77 -5.67
CA LYS A 16 -31.02 -12.77 -4.21
C LYS A 16 -29.74 -12.49 -3.45
N ALA A 17 -28.63 -13.00 -3.91
CA ALA A 17 -27.32 -12.70 -3.30
C ALA A 17 -26.99 -11.20 -3.41
N LYS A 18 -27.24 -10.55 -4.56
CA LYS A 18 -27.10 -9.10 -4.73
C LYS A 18 -28.00 -8.29 -3.80
N GLU A 19 -29.27 -8.71 -3.67
CA GLU A 19 -30.24 -8.03 -2.81
C GLU A 19 -29.84 -8.06 -1.33
N VAL A 20 -29.28 -9.18 -0.85
CA VAL A 20 -28.89 -9.38 0.57
C VAL A 20 -27.54 -8.77 0.89
N MET A 21 -26.56 -8.88 -0.01
CA MET A 21 -25.17 -8.48 0.23
C MET A 21 -24.86 -7.06 -0.26
N GLY A 22 -25.65 -6.53 -1.16
CA GLY A 22 -25.37 -5.31 -1.93
C GLY A 22 -24.47 -5.57 -3.13
N ASP A 23 -24.60 -4.74 -4.16
CA ASP A 23 -23.92 -4.93 -5.45
C ASP A 23 -22.40 -5.04 -5.33
N LYS A 24 -21.77 -4.17 -4.53
CA LYS A 24 -20.31 -4.15 -4.36
C LYS A 24 -19.76 -5.44 -3.75
N LYS A 25 -20.42 -5.95 -2.72
CA LYS A 25 -19.99 -7.17 -2.03
C LYS A 25 -20.25 -8.41 -2.86
N TYR A 26 -21.36 -8.43 -3.61
CA TYR A 26 -21.67 -9.50 -4.55
C TYR A 26 -20.60 -9.59 -5.65
N GLN A 27 -20.25 -8.47 -6.27
CA GLN A 27 -19.20 -8.41 -7.31
C GLN A 27 -17.86 -8.92 -6.77
N GLN A 28 -17.50 -8.55 -5.54
CA GLN A 28 -16.26 -8.99 -4.90
C GLN A 28 -16.24 -10.51 -4.64
N GLU A 29 -17.33 -11.11 -4.17
CA GLU A 29 -17.34 -12.51 -3.76
C GLU A 29 -17.70 -13.49 -4.88
N PHE A 30 -18.57 -13.09 -5.83
CA PHE A 30 -19.13 -13.99 -6.84
C PHE A 30 -18.63 -13.72 -8.26
N GLU A 31 -18.37 -12.48 -8.62
CA GLU A 31 -17.84 -12.12 -9.93
C GLU A 31 -16.33 -12.04 -9.98
N CYS A 32 -15.66 -12.31 -8.84
CA CYS A 32 -14.20 -12.18 -8.69
C CYS A 32 -13.68 -10.82 -9.16
N ASP A 33 -14.52 -9.78 -9.05
CA ASP A 33 -14.14 -8.44 -9.43
C ASP A 33 -13.29 -7.83 -8.31
N TRP A 34 -11.99 -7.97 -8.45
CA TRP A 34 -10.99 -7.37 -7.55
C TRP A 34 -11.07 -5.83 -7.54
N ILE A 35 -11.88 -5.24 -8.41
CA ILE A 35 -12.11 -3.80 -8.54
C ILE A 35 -13.32 -3.36 -7.70
N ALA A 36 -14.18 -4.29 -7.23
CA ALA A 36 -15.31 -3.94 -6.38
C ALA A 36 -14.81 -3.22 -5.11
N ASN A 37 -15.19 -1.96 -4.97
CA ASN A 37 -14.80 -1.14 -3.82
C ASN A 37 -15.30 -1.80 -2.54
N ILE A 38 -14.37 -2.25 -1.68
CA ILE A 38 -14.70 -2.78 -0.36
C ILE A 38 -15.44 -1.67 0.40
N GLU A 39 -16.58 -2.00 0.99
CA GLU A 39 -17.33 -1.06 1.81
C GLU A 39 -16.45 -0.48 2.90
N GLY A 40 -16.25 0.84 2.91
CA GLY A 40 -15.35 1.53 3.83
C GLY A 40 -13.88 1.60 3.39
N ALA A 41 -13.52 1.15 2.17
CA ALA A 41 -12.17 1.33 1.63
C ALA A 41 -11.84 2.83 1.46
N VAL A 42 -10.73 3.22 2.05
CA VAL A 42 -10.35 4.65 2.19
C VAL A 42 -9.90 5.27 0.86
N TYR A 43 -9.18 4.49 0.03
CA TYR A 43 -8.54 4.99 -1.18
C TYR A 43 -9.24 4.55 -2.47
N SER A 44 -10.38 3.84 -2.41
CA SER A 44 -11.03 3.26 -3.59
C SER A 44 -11.36 4.30 -4.66
N ASP A 45 -11.95 5.44 -4.27
CA ASP A 45 -12.37 6.47 -5.23
C ASP A 45 -11.19 7.14 -5.94
N VAL A 46 -10.07 7.33 -5.22
CA VAL A 46 -8.87 7.91 -5.82
C VAL A 46 -8.17 6.90 -6.73
N LEU A 47 -8.13 5.62 -6.34
CA LEU A 47 -7.53 4.57 -7.16
C LEU A 47 -8.33 4.35 -8.45
N THR A 48 -9.66 4.33 -8.41
CA THR A 48 -10.50 4.25 -9.60
C THR A 48 -10.18 5.40 -10.58
N LYS A 49 -10.06 6.63 -10.07
CA LYS A 49 -9.66 7.77 -10.91
C LYS A 49 -8.26 7.62 -11.51
N MET A 50 -7.31 7.07 -10.73
CA MET A 50 -5.96 6.80 -11.21
C MET A 50 -5.94 5.73 -12.30
N GLU A 51 -6.80 4.71 -12.21
CA GLU A 51 -7.00 3.70 -13.26
C GLU A 51 -7.56 4.31 -14.55
N ASP A 52 -8.61 5.10 -14.45
CA ASP A 52 -9.22 5.82 -15.57
C ASP A 52 -8.19 6.73 -16.28
N GLN A 53 -7.30 7.36 -15.49
CA GLN A 53 -6.22 8.23 -15.98
C GLN A 53 -4.98 7.45 -16.43
N LYS A 54 -5.01 6.11 -16.38
CA LYS A 54 -3.88 5.22 -16.73
C LYS A 54 -2.60 5.50 -15.94
N GLN A 55 -2.74 5.94 -14.70
CA GLN A 55 -1.64 6.18 -13.79
C GLN A 55 -1.11 4.90 -13.11
N LEU A 56 -1.93 3.83 -13.08
CA LEU A 56 -1.50 2.47 -12.75
C LEU A 56 -1.05 1.81 -14.04
N THR A 57 0.26 1.85 -14.31
CA THR A 57 0.85 1.42 -15.57
C THR A 57 2.30 0.99 -15.35
N ARG A 58 2.99 0.62 -16.41
CA ARG A 58 4.43 0.39 -16.35
C ARG A 58 5.19 1.71 -16.17
N VAL A 59 5.96 1.82 -15.08
CA VAL A 59 6.76 3.01 -14.71
C VAL A 59 8.21 2.57 -14.51
N PRO A 60 9.04 2.54 -15.56
CA PRO A 60 10.41 2.09 -15.45
C PRO A 60 11.29 3.06 -14.64
N TYR A 61 12.33 2.53 -14.01
CA TYR A 61 13.37 3.34 -13.40
C TYR A 61 14.05 4.25 -14.44
N ASP A 62 14.16 5.53 -14.11
CA ASP A 62 14.89 6.52 -14.90
C ASP A 62 16.26 6.79 -14.25
N PRO A 63 17.39 6.37 -14.87
CA PRO A 63 18.72 6.59 -14.30
C PRO A 63 19.12 8.06 -14.14
N SER A 64 18.43 8.98 -14.81
CA SER A 64 18.68 10.43 -14.69
C SER A 64 18.09 11.05 -13.41
N LEU A 65 17.20 10.33 -12.73
CA LEU A 65 16.52 10.78 -11.52
C LEU A 65 16.94 9.92 -10.31
N PRO A 66 17.31 10.50 -9.18
CA PRO A 66 17.61 9.71 -7.99
C PRO A 66 16.35 9.11 -7.36
N VAL A 67 16.52 7.93 -6.78
CA VAL A 67 15.46 7.21 -6.06
C VAL A 67 15.45 7.63 -4.60
N SER A 68 14.28 7.95 -4.08
CA SER A 68 14.04 8.07 -2.65
C SER A 68 13.21 6.87 -2.15
N THR A 69 13.34 6.55 -0.88
CA THR A 69 12.57 5.45 -0.28
C THR A 69 11.76 5.92 0.91
N ALA A 70 10.57 5.39 1.07
CA ALA A 70 9.74 5.54 2.25
C ALA A 70 9.56 4.18 2.92
N TRP A 71 9.84 4.11 4.22
CA TRP A 71 9.87 2.87 4.98
C TRP A 71 8.77 2.84 6.03
N ASP A 72 8.19 1.66 6.20
CA ASP A 72 7.39 1.30 7.36
C ASP A 72 8.05 0.08 8.03
N LEU A 73 8.49 0.23 9.27
CA LEU A 73 9.29 -0.78 9.97
C LEU A 73 8.47 -1.44 11.08
N GLY A 74 7.65 -2.40 10.73
CA GLY A 74 6.94 -3.26 11.68
C GLY A 74 7.89 -4.11 12.55
N VAL A 75 7.54 -4.34 13.82
CA VAL A 75 8.33 -5.21 14.73
C VAL A 75 7.89 -6.67 14.59
N SER A 76 6.57 -6.89 14.59
CA SER A 76 5.93 -8.21 14.51
C SER A 76 5.18 -8.41 13.20
N ASP A 77 4.95 -7.32 12.47
CA ASP A 77 4.19 -7.26 11.25
C ASP A 77 5.12 -7.13 10.02
N HIS A 78 4.54 -6.87 8.86
CA HIS A 78 5.32 -6.62 7.67
C HIS A 78 6.07 -5.30 7.79
N SER A 79 7.34 -5.30 7.39
CA SER A 79 8.03 -4.06 7.06
C SER A 79 7.94 -3.84 5.56
N ALA A 80 7.74 -2.61 5.15
CA ALA A 80 7.56 -2.24 3.75
C ALA A 80 8.48 -1.11 3.33
N ILE A 81 8.88 -1.13 2.06
CA ILE A 81 9.71 -0.09 1.44
C ILE A 81 9.07 0.30 0.10
N ILE A 82 8.73 1.56 -0.05
CA ILE A 82 8.32 2.15 -1.31
C ILE A 82 9.52 2.84 -1.94
N PHE A 83 9.80 2.55 -3.21
CA PHE A 83 10.84 3.19 -4.00
C PHE A 83 10.21 4.15 -5.00
N TYR A 84 10.62 5.41 -4.98
CA TYR A 84 10.03 6.40 -5.86
C TYR A 84 11.02 7.41 -6.40
N GLN A 85 10.71 7.95 -7.56
CA GLN A 85 11.42 9.05 -8.22
C GLN A 85 10.48 10.25 -8.31
N GLN A 86 11.01 11.44 -8.09
CA GLN A 86 10.23 12.68 -8.17
C GLN A 86 10.58 13.44 -9.43
N LEU A 87 9.57 13.71 -10.27
CA LEU A 87 9.69 14.52 -11.48
C LEU A 87 8.78 15.76 -11.36
N GLY A 88 9.35 16.88 -10.93
CA GLY A 88 8.58 18.09 -10.64
C GLY A 88 7.56 17.86 -9.53
N ARG A 89 6.26 17.92 -9.87
CA ARG A 89 5.16 17.64 -8.93
C ARG A 89 4.69 16.19 -8.97
N SER A 90 5.09 15.44 -9.97
CA SER A 90 4.71 14.03 -10.12
C SER A 90 5.63 13.12 -9.31
N VAL A 91 5.11 12.01 -8.85
CA VAL A 91 5.82 10.98 -8.09
C VAL A 91 5.67 9.66 -8.86
N ASN A 92 6.77 9.11 -9.29
CA ASN A 92 6.84 7.81 -9.96
C ASN A 92 7.20 6.75 -8.93
N ILE A 93 6.25 5.94 -8.52
CA ILE A 93 6.47 4.79 -7.63
C ILE A 93 6.88 3.63 -8.53
N ILE A 94 8.18 3.31 -8.49
CA ILE A 94 8.82 2.39 -9.44
C ILE A 94 8.98 0.97 -8.91
N ASP A 95 8.95 0.82 -7.56
CA ASP A 95 9.17 -0.48 -6.94
C ASP A 95 8.60 -0.51 -5.51
N TYR A 96 8.33 -1.71 -5.03
CA TYR A 96 7.82 -1.97 -3.69
C TYR A 96 8.40 -3.27 -3.15
N HIS A 97 8.81 -3.25 -1.90
CA HIS A 97 9.26 -4.45 -1.21
C HIS A 97 8.57 -4.55 0.15
N GLU A 98 8.04 -5.70 0.46
CA GLU A 98 7.52 -6.03 1.78
C GLU A 98 7.95 -7.44 2.18
N GLU A 99 8.29 -7.60 3.47
CA GLU A 99 8.60 -8.91 4.04
C GLU A 99 8.26 -8.91 5.53
N ARG A 100 8.07 -10.10 6.09
CA ARG A 100 7.75 -10.30 7.49
C ARG A 100 8.87 -11.03 8.22
N GLY A 101 9.08 -10.68 9.50
CA GLY A 101 10.00 -11.41 10.38
C GLY A 101 11.47 -11.21 10.05
N GLN A 102 11.82 -10.21 9.23
CA GLN A 102 13.19 -9.89 8.88
C GLN A 102 13.73 -8.73 9.72
N GLY A 103 15.03 -8.78 10.01
CA GLY A 103 15.73 -7.69 10.69
C GLY A 103 16.17 -6.58 9.72
N LEU A 104 16.53 -5.42 10.28
CA LEU A 104 17.00 -4.27 9.49
C LEU A 104 18.15 -4.58 8.52
N PRO A 105 19.14 -5.46 8.85
CA PRO A 105 20.20 -5.82 7.90
C PRO A 105 19.69 -6.44 6.59
N TYR A 106 18.60 -7.23 6.65
CA TYR A 106 17.98 -7.79 5.46
C TYR A 106 17.47 -6.68 4.52
N TYR A 107 16.71 -5.72 5.06
CA TYR A 107 16.16 -4.62 4.25
C TYR A 107 17.25 -3.70 3.70
N VAL A 108 18.33 -3.49 4.44
CA VAL A 108 19.49 -2.76 3.94
C VAL A 108 20.15 -3.50 2.78
N GLN A 109 20.19 -4.83 2.83
CA GLN A 109 20.70 -5.63 1.72
C GLN A 109 19.78 -5.52 0.49
N VAL A 110 18.47 -5.56 0.66
CA VAL A 110 17.49 -5.31 -0.42
C VAL A 110 17.76 -3.98 -1.12
N ILE A 111 18.04 -2.90 -0.35
CA ILE A 111 18.41 -1.60 -0.92
C ILE A 111 19.70 -1.70 -1.75
N LYS A 112 20.72 -2.39 -1.23
CA LYS A 112 22.03 -2.51 -1.91
C LYS A 112 21.97 -3.39 -3.14
N ASP A 113 21.11 -4.39 -3.17
CA ASP A 113 20.96 -5.32 -4.30
C ASP A 113 20.21 -4.69 -5.49
N LYS A 114 19.48 -3.59 -5.24
CA LYS A 114 18.84 -2.82 -6.31
C LYS A 114 19.86 -1.81 -6.86
N ASP A 115 20.11 -1.87 -8.15
CA ASP A 115 21.06 -0.98 -8.85
C ASP A 115 20.46 0.42 -9.08
N TYR A 116 20.03 1.07 -7.98
CA TYR A 116 19.46 2.42 -7.98
C TYR A 116 20.44 3.46 -7.43
N VAL A 117 20.41 4.66 -7.99
CA VAL A 117 21.10 5.82 -7.41
C VAL A 117 20.19 6.45 -6.37
N TYR A 118 20.53 6.28 -5.09
CA TYR A 118 19.70 6.74 -3.98
C TYR A 118 19.97 8.19 -3.58
N LYS A 119 18.90 8.90 -3.18
CA LYS A 119 18.96 10.25 -2.62
C LYS A 119 18.65 10.26 -1.13
N ASP A 120 17.42 9.94 -0.77
CA ASP A 120 16.92 10.06 0.59
C ASP A 120 16.17 8.79 1.02
N HIS A 121 16.33 8.43 2.29
CA HIS A 121 15.57 7.35 2.93
C HIS A 121 14.72 7.94 4.05
N PHE A 122 13.40 7.82 3.96
CA PHE A 122 12.46 8.35 4.96
C PHE A 122 11.92 7.21 5.82
N ALA A 123 11.95 7.39 7.14
CA ALA A 123 11.42 6.42 8.09
C ALA A 123 10.55 7.10 9.15
N PRO A 124 9.57 6.38 9.72
CA PRO A 124 8.73 6.89 10.79
C PRO A 124 9.54 7.15 12.08
N HIS A 125 8.94 7.90 13.01
CA HIS A 125 9.57 8.32 14.25
C HIS A 125 9.95 7.16 15.18
N ASP A 126 9.33 5.99 15.07
CA ASP A 126 9.61 4.80 15.87
C ASP A 126 10.97 4.14 15.54
N ILE A 127 11.64 4.59 14.47
CA ILE A 127 13.03 4.20 14.19
C ILE A 127 14.02 4.69 15.27
N GLU A 128 13.61 5.67 16.07
CA GLU A 128 14.39 6.19 17.19
C GLU A 128 14.21 5.40 18.51
N VAL A 129 13.31 4.39 18.49
CA VAL A 129 13.14 3.49 19.64
C VAL A 129 14.39 2.63 19.83
N THR A 130 14.88 2.60 21.07
CA THR A 130 16.06 1.78 21.45
C THR A 130 15.68 0.31 21.55
N ASP A 131 16.46 -0.54 20.91
CA ASP A 131 16.33 -1.99 21.02
C ASP A 131 16.94 -2.46 22.34
N PHE A 132 16.16 -3.20 23.15
CA PHE A 132 16.60 -3.73 24.44
C PHE A 132 17.79 -4.71 24.33
N GLY A 133 17.95 -5.37 23.18
CA GLY A 133 19.00 -6.37 23.00
C GLY A 133 20.39 -5.80 22.82
N ASN A 134 20.53 -4.62 22.20
CA ASN A 134 21.82 -4.03 21.85
C ASN A 134 22.02 -2.59 22.36
N GLY A 135 21.01 -2.00 23.00
CA GLY A 135 21.06 -0.63 23.54
C GLY A 135 21.17 0.48 22.48
N LYS A 136 20.99 0.16 21.19
CA LYS A 136 21.03 1.10 20.07
C LYS A 136 19.65 1.34 19.50
N THR A 137 19.45 2.52 18.94
CA THR A 137 18.27 2.79 18.12
C THR A 137 18.38 2.09 16.77
N ARG A 138 17.23 1.77 16.14
CA ARG A 138 17.24 1.25 14.77
C ARG A 138 17.91 2.22 13.80
N ARG A 139 17.78 3.53 14.04
CA ARG A 139 18.46 4.57 13.26
C ARG A 139 19.97 4.46 13.31
N GLU A 140 20.54 4.21 14.52
CA GLU A 140 21.97 4.00 14.68
C GLU A 140 22.47 2.73 14.02
N VAL A 141 21.68 1.64 14.12
CA VAL A 141 22.01 0.39 13.43
C VAL A 141 21.97 0.59 11.92
N ALA A 142 20.95 1.27 11.35
CA ALA A 142 20.88 1.59 9.94
C ALA A 142 22.09 2.41 9.47
N TYR A 143 22.48 3.42 10.28
CA TYR A 143 23.64 4.24 9.96
C TYR A 143 24.93 3.41 9.89
N GLN A 144 25.13 2.47 10.81
CA GLN A 144 26.27 1.55 10.77
C GLN A 144 26.26 0.64 9.54
N LEU A 145 25.08 0.31 9.03
CA LEU A 145 24.88 -0.47 7.81
C LEU A 145 24.97 0.37 6.52
N GLY A 146 25.15 1.70 6.65
CA GLY A 146 25.35 2.62 5.53
C GLY A 146 24.08 3.36 5.06
N ILE A 147 22.95 3.24 5.79
CA ILE A 147 21.70 3.95 5.46
C ILE A 147 21.51 5.13 6.44
N ARG A 148 21.26 6.31 5.87
CA ARG A 148 20.93 7.52 6.66
C ARG A 148 19.47 7.85 6.50
N PHE A 149 18.69 7.63 7.56
CA PHE A 149 17.28 7.96 7.58
C PHE A 149 16.99 9.43 7.89
N LYS A 150 16.09 10.00 7.12
CA LYS A 150 15.35 11.22 7.49
C LYS A 150 14.09 10.80 8.22
N VAL A 151 14.01 11.14 9.49
CA VAL A 151 12.86 10.78 10.33
C VAL A 151 11.71 11.73 10.02
N VAL A 152 10.54 11.18 9.67
CA VAL A 152 9.34 11.98 9.49
C VAL A 152 8.63 12.21 10.83
N PRO A 153 8.04 13.39 11.04
CA PRO A 153 7.35 13.69 12.28
C PRO A 153 6.13 12.79 12.45
N LYS A 154 5.80 12.48 13.70
CA LYS A 154 4.56 11.81 14.03
C LYS A 154 3.38 12.74 13.74
N ILE A 155 2.44 12.27 12.96
CA ILE A 155 1.18 12.98 12.66
C ILE A 155 -0.01 12.11 13.08
N PRO A 156 -1.17 12.69 13.37
CA PRO A 156 -2.40 11.93 13.54
C PRO A 156 -2.70 11.06 12.32
N LEU A 157 -3.31 9.91 12.56
CA LEU A 157 -3.61 8.95 11.49
C LEU A 157 -4.51 9.55 10.40
N GLU A 158 -5.52 10.33 10.78
CA GLU A 158 -6.42 10.98 9.82
C GLU A 158 -5.68 11.98 8.93
N ASP A 159 -4.69 12.69 9.48
CA ASP A 159 -3.84 13.60 8.70
C ASP A 159 -2.97 12.83 7.71
N GLY A 160 -2.47 11.65 8.11
CA GLY A 160 -1.73 10.75 7.24
C GLY A 160 -2.59 10.21 6.10
N ILE A 161 -3.80 9.76 6.40
CA ILE A 161 -4.79 9.33 5.40
C ILE A 161 -5.10 10.45 4.43
N HIS A 162 -5.39 11.65 4.93
CA HIS A 162 -5.68 12.81 4.10
C HIS A 162 -4.48 13.18 3.20
N ALA A 163 -3.28 13.23 3.75
CA ALA A 163 -2.07 13.51 2.99
C ALA A 163 -1.83 12.48 1.87
N THR A 164 -2.08 11.20 2.14
CA THR A 164 -1.99 10.13 1.14
C THR A 164 -3.03 10.33 0.04
N THR A 165 -4.30 10.58 0.40
CA THR A 165 -5.39 10.83 -0.55
C THR A 165 -5.08 12.03 -1.46
N MET A 166 -4.46 13.10 -0.92
CA MET A 166 -4.07 14.27 -1.70
C MET A 166 -2.81 14.05 -2.55
N THR A 167 -2.00 13.04 -2.21
CA THR A 167 -0.76 12.74 -2.93
C THR A 167 -0.98 11.77 -4.08
N LEU A 168 -1.81 10.74 -3.90
CA LEU A 168 -2.08 9.70 -4.89
C LEU A 168 -2.43 10.23 -6.29
N PRO A 169 -3.25 11.29 -6.47
CA PRO A 169 -3.55 11.83 -7.81
C PRO A 169 -2.33 12.36 -8.59
N ARG A 170 -1.18 12.53 -7.93
CA ARG A 170 0.08 12.93 -8.56
C ARG A 170 1.04 11.75 -8.75
N CYS A 171 0.64 10.55 -8.32
CA CYS A 171 1.46 9.36 -8.40
C CYS A 171 1.20 8.60 -9.70
N TRP A 172 2.27 8.04 -10.26
CA TRP A 172 2.26 7.00 -11.26
C TRP A 172 2.83 5.76 -10.60
N ILE A 173 2.14 4.64 -10.66
CA ILE A 173 2.52 3.42 -9.93
C ILE A 173 2.80 2.31 -10.91
N ASP A 174 4.01 1.74 -10.80
CA ASP A 174 4.42 0.60 -11.62
C ASP A 174 3.59 -0.65 -11.29
N THR A 175 2.92 -1.21 -12.29
CA THR A 175 2.06 -2.37 -12.11
C THR A 175 2.82 -3.69 -12.05
N ASP A 176 4.07 -3.73 -12.55
CA ASP A 176 4.86 -4.95 -12.56
C ASP A 176 5.51 -5.20 -11.18
N HIS A 177 6.05 -4.14 -10.55
CA HIS A 177 6.79 -4.23 -9.29
C HIS A 177 5.99 -3.83 -8.05
N CYS A 178 4.89 -3.05 -8.22
CA CYS A 178 4.10 -2.52 -7.09
C CYS A 178 2.73 -3.17 -6.93
N LYS A 179 2.51 -4.38 -7.47
CA LYS A 179 1.23 -5.09 -7.38
C LYS A 179 0.73 -5.19 -5.94
N LYS A 180 1.58 -5.63 -5.01
CA LYS A 180 1.23 -5.75 -3.59
C LYS A 180 0.89 -4.41 -2.94
N LEU A 181 1.57 -3.32 -3.31
CA LEU A 181 1.24 -1.97 -2.84
C LEU A 181 -0.14 -1.54 -3.33
N ILE A 182 -0.45 -1.76 -4.61
CA ILE A 182 -1.76 -1.43 -5.20
C ILE A 182 -2.85 -2.23 -4.48
N ASP A 183 -2.62 -3.51 -4.25
CA ASP A 183 -3.56 -4.38 -3.53
C ASP A 183 -3.75 -3.92 -2.08
N ALA A 184 -2.68 -3.54 -1.38
CA ALA A 184 -2.74 -2.99 -0.02
C ALA A 184 -3.55 -1.68 0.02
N LEU A 185 -3.35 -0.78 -0.94
CA LEU A 185 -4.12 0.47 -1.04
C LEU A 185 -5.61 0.22 -1.32
N ARG A 186 -5.93 -0.76 -2.17
CA ARG A 186 -7.33 -1.14 -2.45
C ARG A 186 -8.05 -1.70 -1.22
N HIS A 187 -7.32 -2.47 -0.41
CA HIS A 187 -7.88 -3.14 0.76
C HIS A 187 -7.76 -2.33 2.05
N TYR A 188 -7.13 -1.16 2.01
CA TYR A 188 -7.02 -0.31 3.19
C TYR A 188 -8.38 0.26 3.57
N HIS A 189 -8.94 -0.24 4.66
CA HIS A 189 -10.27 0.11 5.13
C HIS A 189 -10.28 0.41 6.64
N ARG A 190 -11.23 1.23 7.06
CA ARG A 190 -11.50 1.48 8.49
C ARG A 190 -12.22 0.28 9.08
N LYS A 191 -11.69 -0.28 10.17
CA LYS A 191 -12.40 -1.34 10.90
C LYS A 191 -13.62 -0.76 11.59
N TYR A 192 -14.79 -1.30 11.29
CA TYR A 192 -16.01 -0.96 12.01
C TYR A 192 -15.99 -1.60 13.41
N ILE A 193 -16.19 -0.81 14.47
CA ILE A 193 -16.31 -1.29 15.84
C ILE A 193 -17.77 -1.25 16.23
N ASP A 194 -18.40 -2.40 16.27
CA ASP A 194 -19.84 -2.60 16.51
C ASP A 194 -20.34 -1.97 17.82
N LYS A 195 -19.47 -1.85 18.84
CA LYS A 195 -19.86 -1.33 20.17
C LYS A 195 -20.23 0.16 20.21
N ASN A 196 -19.82 0.99 19.26
CA ASN A 196 -20.07 2.44 19.29
C ASN A 196 -20.46 3.04 17.94
N ARG A 197 -20.75 2.25 16.91
CA ARG A 197 -21.01 2.73 15.53
C ARG A 197 -19.92 3.68 15.00
N MET A 198 -18.68 3.49 15.39
CA MET A 198 -17.55 4.30 14.95
C MET A 198 -16.55 3.44 14.15
N PHE A 199 -15.97 4.03 13.11
CA PHE A 199 -14.88 3.42 12.35
C PHE A 199 -13.56 3.62 13.09
N ARG A 200 -12.73 2.58 13.15
CA ARG A 200 -11.35 2.64 13.60
C ARG A 200 -10.46 2.12 12.47
N SER A 201 -9.42 2.84 12.17
CA SER A 201 -8.39 2.49 11.18
C SER A 201 -7.35 1.55 11.76
#